data_e1636c5bb4cfa19e4f78a562759bf35d
#
_entry.id   e1636c5bb4cfa19e4f78a562759bf35d
#
_cell.length_a   1.000
_cell.length_b   1.000
_cell.length_c   1.000
_cell.angle_alpha   90.00
_cell.angle_beta   90.00
_cell.angle_gamma   90.00
#
_symmetry.space_group_name_H-M   'P 1'
#
loop_
_entity.id
_entity.type
_entity.pdbx_description
1 polymer ?
#
loop_
_entity_poly.entity_id
_entity_poly.type
_entity_poly.pdbx_seq_one_letter_code
_entity_poly.pdbx_strand_id
1 'polypeptide(L)'
;GMNVILEVSVPDVIKALADNKPDEAFNNALATAAKQAINSQDDVITLFVKEYHRIAPDAKLSELFATQQLKDKVSQKSTDAEVEKVLREEVKAAVENSFNVLRTRIDRFGVVQPNIQSLEDKMGRIMVELPGIKEPERVRKLLQGSANLEFWETYTAKEILPAMQSADAKLRAVLTQETTTDSVTTDTTKAAVLTEATPTKKAVSAADSLAAALKGDAKQDDATAANMEEIKKQYPLLSILQLNSSGQGPVIGYANYKDTADINKYLAMPEIKAELPKDLRLKWGVSPSEFDKKGQTFELYAIKSTERNGKAPLEGDVVTDAKDEFDQYSKPAVSMTMNSDG
;
A
#
# COMPACT_ATOMS: atom_id res chain seq x y z
N GLY A 1 -10.64 33.27 -1.23
CA GLY A 1 -9.89 32.65 -2.30
C GLY A 1 -8.70 31.86 -1.78
N MET A 2 -8.19 31.00 -2.58
CA MET A 2 -7.05 30.12 -2.24
C MET A 2 -5.99 30.29 -3.33
N ASN A 3 -4.72 30.41 -2.94
CA ASN A 3 -3.57 30.40 -3.83
C ASN A 3 -2.61 29.32 -3.33
N VAL A 4 -2.26 28.39 -4.19
CA VAL A 4 -1.32 27.30 -3.88
C VAL A 4 -0.33 27.11 -5.01
N ILE A 5 0.89 26.72 -4.66
CA ILE A 5 1.90 26.23 -5.60
C ILE A 5 2.02 24.73 -5.37
N LEU A 6 1.79 23.96 -6.42
CA LEU A 6 1.98 22.53 -6.46
C LEU A 6 3.27 22.23 -7.22
N GLU A 7 3.99 21.21 -6.80
CA GLU A 7 5.23 20.78 -7.43
C GLU A 7 5.13 19.28 -7.78
N VAL A 8 5.36 18.97 -9.05
CA VAL A 8 5.51 17.59 -9.49
C VAL A 8 6.86 17.08 -9.00
N SER A 9 6.88 15.94 -8.33
CA SER A 9 8.12 15.32 -7.85
C SER A 9 8.94 14.77 -9.01
N VAL A 10 9.84 15.57 -9.55
CA VAL A 10 10.77 15.16 -10.61
C VAL A 10 11.59 13.92 -10.23
N PRO A 11 12.09 13.78 -8.97
CA PRO A 11 12.76 12.56 -8.55
C PRO A 11 11.89 11.30 -8.66
N ASP A 12 10.60 11.39 -8.35
CA ASP A 12 9.71 10.24 -8.45
C ASP A 12 9.39 9.88 -9.90
N VAL A 13 9.30 10.87 -10.79
CA VAL A 13 9.18 10.64 -12.24
C VAL A 13 10.43 9.90 -12.75
N ILE A 14 11.62 10.33 -12.38
CA ILE A 14 12.89 9.69 -12.78
C ILE A 14 12.95 8.24 -12.25
N LYS A 15 12.54 8.00 -11.01
CA LYS A 15 12.45 6.65 -10.44
C LYS A 15 11.51 5.75 -11.23
N ALA A 16 10.34 6.26 -11.58
CA ALA A 16 9.35 5.51 -12.37
C ALA A 16 9.89 5.17 -13.77
N LEU A 17 10.60 6.09 -14.42
CA LEU A 17 11.23 5.86 -15.73
C LEU A 17 12.33 4.80 -15.67
N ALA A 18 13.01 4.65 -14.54
CA ALA A 18 13.97 3.56 -14.27
C ALA A 18 13.31 2.27 -13.78
N ASP A 19 11.98 2.15 -13.85
CA ASP A 19 11.20 1.00 -13.38
C ASP A 19 11.44 0.69 -11.90
N ASN A 20 11.64 1.73 -11.08
CA ASN A 20 11.92 1.65 -9.64
C ASN A 20 13.06 0.69 -9.27
N LYS A 21 14.13 0.65 -10.08
CA LYS A 21 15.27 -0.23 -9.84
C LYS A 21 15.84 -0.06 -8.44
N PRO A 22 16.12 -1.14 -7.72
CA PRO A 22 16.71 -1.11 -6.39
C PRO A 22 18.24 -0.90 -6.44
N ASP A 23 18.71 0.05 -7.24
CA ASP A 23 20.11 0.41 -7.34
C ASP A 23 20.46 1.47 -6.29
N GLU A 24 21.42 1.17 -5.43
CA GLU A 24 21.78 2.04 -4.31
C GLU A 24 22.46 3.34 -4.79
N ALA A 25 23.36 3.25 -5.77
CA ALA A 25 24.03 4.42 -6.34
C ALA A 25 23.01 5.36 -7.01
N PHE A 26 22.07 4.80 -7.77
CA PHE A 26 20.97 5.54 -8.38
C PHE A 26 20.10 6.25 -7.34
N ASN A 27 19.64 5.53 -6.32
CA ASN A 27 18.77 6.09 -5.30
C ASN A 27 19.47 7.17 -4.47
N ASN A 28 20.75 6.98 -4.12
CA ASN A 28 21.54 7.96 -3.38
C ASN A 28 21.83 9.22 -4.22
N ALA A 29 22.17 9.04 -5.50
CA ALA A 29 22.39 10.16 -6.42
C ALA A 29 21.13 11.01 -6.58
N LEU A 30 19.99 10.36 -6.74
CA LEU A 30 18.71 11.04 -6.92
C LEU A 30 18.25 11.77 -5.64
N ALA A 31 18.41 11.15 -4.47
CA ALA A 31 18.10 11.78 -3.19
C ALA A 31 19.01 12.99 -2.91
N THR A 32 20.29 12.91 -3.25
CA THR A 32 21.25 14.01 -3.10
C THR A 32 20.91 15.15 -4.06
N ALA A 33 20.63 14.84 -5.33
CA ALA A 33 20.22 15.83 -6.33
C ALA A 33 18.94 16.57 -5.93
N ALA A 34 17.95 15.86 -5.38
CA ALA A 34 16.71 16.47 -4.90
C ALA A 34 16.96 17.48 -3.77
N LYS A 35 17.88 17.17 -2.86
CA LYS A 35 18.27 18.09 -1.77
C LYS A 35 19.04 19.31 -2.29
N GLN A 36 19.97 19.10 -3.21
CA GLN A 36 20.78 20.17 -3.81
C GLN A 36 19.92 21.13 -4.63
N ALA A 37 18.93 20.63 -5.35
CA ALA A 37 18.04 21.42 -6.19
C ALA A 37 17.24 22.49 -5.43
N ILE A 38 17.05 22.32 -4.11
CA ILE A 38 16.34 23.30 -3.28
C ILE A 38 17.07 24.66 -3.30
N ASN A 39 18.40 24.64 -3.27
CA ASN A 39 19.25 25.83 -3.15
C ASN A 39 20.11 26.07 -4.40
N SER A 40 19.95 25.28 -5.46
CA SER A 40 20.70 25.38 -6.71
C SER A 40 19.88 26.03 -7.81
N GLN A 41 20.56 26.64 -8.76
CA GLN A 41 19.96 27.08 -10.03
C GLN A 41 19.91 25.93 -11.06
N ASP A 42 20.73 24.88 -10.86
CA ASP A 42 20.69 23.68 -11.70
C ASP A 42 19.43 22.87 -11.38
N ASP A 43 18.85 22.28 -12.41
CA ASP A 43 17.69 21.39 -12.26
C ASP A 43 18.08 20.01 -11.69
N VAL A 44 17.09 19.28 -11.20
CA VAL A 44 17.26 17.96 -10.59
C VAL A 44 17.91 16.97 -11.52
N ILE A 45 17.63 17.02 -12.83
CA ILE A 45 18.20 16.08 -13.82
C ILE A 45 19.69 16.31 -13.96
N THR A 46 20.11 17.57 -14.13
CA THR A 46 21.54 17.94 -14.21
C THR A 46 22.28 17.51 -12.94
N LEU A 47 21.73 17.79 -11.77
CA LEU A 47 22.34 17.44 -10.49
C LEU A 47 22.38 15.91 -10.30
N PHE A 48 21.35 15.20 -10.70
CA PHE A 48 21.29 13.75 -10.65
C PHE A 48 22.38 13.10 -11.51
N VAL A 49 22.53 13.52 -12.75
CA VAL A 49 23.58 12.99 -13.66
C VAL A 49 24.96 13.21 -13.07
N LYS A 50 25.21 14.42 -12.55
CA LYS A 50 26.46 14.77 -11.86
C LYS A 50 26.75 13.85 -10.66
N GLU A 51 25.78 13.69 -9.77
CA GLU A 51 25.93 12.88 -8.57
C GLU A 51 26.03 11.38 -8.89
N TYR A 52 25.32 10.90 -9.88
CA TYR A 52 25.39 9.51 -10.30
C TYR A 52 26.78 9.16 -10.83
N HIS A 53 27.37 10.01 -11.69
CA HIS A 53 28.74 9.82 -12.16
C HIS A 53 29.80 10.03 -11.06
N ARG A 54 29.52 10.84 -10.05
CA ARG A 54 30.41 10.96 -8.89
C ARG A 54 30.46 9.67 -8.07
N ILE A 55 29.30 9.01 -7.88
CA ILE A 55 29.17 7.77 -7.09
C ILE A 55 29.63 6.57 -7.91
N ALA A 56 29.26 6.50 -9.18
CA ALA A 56 29.53 5.41 -10.10
C ALA A 56 30.14 5.93 -11.43
N PRO A 57 31.44 6.27 -11.47
CA PRO A 57 32.05 6.92 -12.62
C PRO A 57 32.00 6.14 -13.93
N ASP A 58 32.01 4.81 -13.84
CA ASP A 58 32.01 3.91 -15.00
C ASP A 58 30.61 3.44 -15.43
N ALA A 59 29.58 3.80 -14.66
CA ALA A 59 28.20 3.41 -14.94
C ALA A 59 27.60 4.28 -16.05
N LYS A 60 26.75 3.65 -16.87
CA LYS A 60 26.03 4.34 -17.96
C LYS A 60 24.58 4.56 -17.56
N LEU A 61 24.03 5.74 -17.91
CA LEU A 61 22.61 6.02 -17.70
C LEU A 61 21.71 5.05 -18.47
N SER A 62 22.16 4.57 -19.64
CA SER A 62 21.41 3.58 -20.43
C SER A 62 21.13 2.27 -19.68
N GLU A 63 21.97 1.88 -18.72
CA GLU A 63 21.74 0.68 -17.88
C GLU A 63 20.55 0.86 -16.94
N LEU A 64 20.28 2.09 -16.50
CA LEU A 64 19.14 2.42 -15.66
C LEU A 64 17.85 2.59 -16.49
N PHE A 65 17.93 3.25 -17.63
CA PHE A 65 16.78 3.76 -18.36
C PHE A 65 16.44 2.99 -19.66
N ALA A 66 17.18 1.94 -20.03
CA ALA A 66 16.74 1.03 -21.09
C ALA A 66 15.62 0.11 -20.56
N THR A 67 14.50 0.70 -20.21
CA THR A 67 13.32 0.04 -19.66
C THR A 67 12.28 -0.23 -20.76
N GLN A 68 11.30 -1.10 -20.46
CA GLN A 68 10.22 -1.38 -21.41
C GLN A 68 9.43 -0.11 -21.78
N GLN A 69 9.25 0.79 -20.82
CA GLN A 69 8.57 2.06 -21.04
C GLN A 69 9.31 2.98 -22.02
N LEU A 70 10.64 2.94 -22.01
CA LEU A 70 11.49 3.81 -22.85
C LEU A 70 12.13 3.06 -24.03
N LYS A 71 11.68 1.84 -24.36
CA LYS A 71 12.28 0.96 -25.38
C LYS A 71 12.48 1.61 -26.76
N ASP A 72 11.60 2.53 -27.14
CA ASP A 72 11.64 3.22 -28.44
C ASP A 72 12.53 4.48 -28.40
N LYS A 73 12.98 4.92 -27.23
CA LYS A 73 13.76 6.14 -27.02
C LYS A 73 15.16 5.89 -26.45
N VAL A 74 15.31 4.87 -25.63
CA VAL A 74 16.58 4.49 -24.96
C VAL A 74 16.90 3.03 -25.21
N SER A 75 18.11 2.77 -25.68
CA SER A 75 18.67 1.43 -25.81
C SER A 75 19.94 1.29 -24.95
N GLN A 76 20.46 0.07 -24.80
CA GLN A 76 21.72 -0.17 -24.11
C GLN A 76 22.93 0.54 -24.72
N LYS A 77 22.80 0.98 -25.98
CA LYS A 77 23.85 1.70 -26.73
C LYS A 77 23.71 3.23 -26.66
N SER A 78 22.62 3.73 -26.09
CA SER A 78 22.39 5.18 -25.98
C SER A 78 23.47 5.83 -25.11
N THR A 79 23.92 6.99 -25.53
CA THR A 79 24.87 7.82 -24.77
C THR A 79 24.15 8.48 -23.60
N ASP A 80 24.91 8.90 -22.59
CA ASP A 80 24.35 9.60 -21.43
C ASP A 80 23.67 10.92 -21.82
N ALA A 81 24.19 11.63 -22.81
CA ALA A 81 23.58 12.85 -23.33
C ALA A 81 22.22 12.58 -24.00
N GLU A 82 22.12 11.49 -24.75
CA GLU A 82 20.84 11.06 -25.35
C GLU A 82 19.82 10.66 -24.27
N VAL A 83 20.25 9.92 -23.26
CA VAL A 83 19.39 9.53 -22.14
C VAL A 83 18.93 10.76 -21.36
N GLU A 84 19.83 11.69 -21.05
CA GLU A 84 19.49 12.93 -20.35
C GLU A 84 18.44 13.75 -21.12
N LYS A 85 18.58 13.85 -22.44
CA LYS A 85 17.59 14.52 -23.29
C LYS A 85 16.22 13.84 -23.19
N VAL A 86 16.18 12.51 -23.26
CA VAL A 86 14.93 11.73 -23.12
C VAL A 86 14.32 11.97 -21.73
N LEU A 87 15.12 11.95 -20.66
CA LEU A 87 14.62 12.23 -19.32
C LEU A 87 13.96 13.61 -19.21
N ARG A 88 14.55 14.64 -19.83
CA ARG A 88 13.99 16.00 -19.86
C ARG A 88 12.65 16.04 -20.59
N GLU A 89 12.55 15.36 -21.73
CA GLU A 89 11.31 15.27 -22.52
C GLU A 89 10.21 14.54 -21.73
N GLU A 90 10.53 13.42 -21.09
CA GLU A 90 9.57 12.63 -20.31
C GLU A 90 9.11 13.38 -19.05
N VAL A 91 10.00 14.05 -18.35
CA VAL A 91 9.64 14.89 -17.19
C VAL A 91 8.75 16.05 -17.63
N LYS A 92 9.06 16.72 -18.74
CA LYS A 92 8.21 17.77 -19.28
C LYS A 92 6.81 17.26 -19.61
N ALA A 93 6.72 16.11 -20.28
CA ALA A 93 5.44 15.46 -20.58
C ALA A 93 4.65 15.08 -19.31
N ALA A 94 5.32 14.59 -18.27
CA ALA A 94 4.70 14.28 -16.99
C ALA A 94 4.15 15.54 -16.29
N VAL A 95 4.86 16.65 -16.35
CA VAL A 95 4.41 17.95 -15.80
C VAL A 95 3.19 18.46 -16.57
N GLU A 96 3.22 18.41 -17.91
CA GLU A 96 2.09 18.83 -18.74
C GLU A 96 0.85 17.97 -18.49
N ASN A 97 1.04 16.66 -18.33
CA ASN A 97 -0.06 15.74 -17.97
C ASN A 97 -0.63 16.06 -16.59
N SER A 98 0.23 16.31 -15.61
CA SER A 98 -0.19 16.73 -14.27
C SER A 98 -0.98 18.04 -14.28
N PHE A 99 -0.55 19.01 -15.09
CA PHE A 99 -1.26 20.25 -15.31
C PHE A 99 -2.68 20.01 -15.85
N ASN A 100 -2.82 19.17 -16.87
CA ASN A 100 -4.12 18.84 -17.46
C ASN A 100 -5.03 18.12 -16.47
N VAL A 101 -4.49 17.18 -15.68
CA VAL A 101 -5.23 16.50 -14.60
C VAL A 101 -5.73 17.48 -13.56
N LEU A 102 -4.88 18.39 -13.09
CA LEU A 102 -5.27 19.43 -12.13
C LEU A 102 -6.34 20.35 -12.69
N ARG A 103 -6.21 20.77 -13.93
CA ARG A 103 -7.21 21.61 -14.61
C ARG A 103 -8.55 20.91 -14.67
N THR A 104 -8.59 19.65 -15.11
CA THR A 104 -9.83 18.86 -15.17
C THR A 104 -10.47 18.71 -13.79
N ARG A 105 -9.67 18.48 -12.74
CA ARG A 105 -10.18 18.40 -11.36
C ARG A 105 -10.80 19.73 -10.92
N ILE A 106 -10.11 20.84 -11.16
CA ILE A 106 -10.55 22.17 -10.76
C ILE A 106 -11.84 22.56 -11.49
N ASP A 107 -11.95 22.27 -12.77
CA ASP A 107 -13.16 22.52 -13.56
C ASP A 107 -14.39 21.80 -12.99
N ARG A 108 -14.19 20.57 -12.46
CA ARG A 108 -15.26 19.79 -11.82
C ARG A 108 -15.70 20.34 -10.45
N PHE A 109 -14.87 21.15 -9.77
CA PHE A 109 -15.25 21.82 -8.52
C PHE A 109 -16.23 22.99 -8.70
N GLY A 110 -16.51 23.38 -9.94
CA GLY A 110 -17.38 24.51 -10.23
C GLY A 110 -16.82 25.87 -9.73
N VAL A 111 -15.50 25.98 -9.64
CA VAL A 111 -14.83 27.25 -9.31
C VAL A 111 -14.97 28.20 -10.48
N VAL A 112 -15.50 29.40 -10.20
CA VAL A 112 -15.63 30.41 -11.23
C VAL A 112 -14.26 31.03 -11.51
N GLN A 113 -13.80 30.92 -12.75
CA GLN A 113 -12.54 31.52 -13.26
C GLN A 113 -11.29 31.11 -12.45
N PRO A 114 -10.94 29.83 -12.40
CA PRO A 114 -9.67 29.39 -11.82
C PRO A 114 -8.52 29.89 -12.70
N ASN A 115 -7.42 30.31 -12.06
CA ASN A 115 -6.17 30.61 -12.76
C ASN A 115 -5.16 29.50 -12.46
N ILE A 116 -4.71 28.84 -13.50
CA ILE A 116 -3.73 27.74 -13.41
C ILE A 116 -2.58 28.06 -14.37
N GLN A 117 -1.38 28.18 -13.83
CA GLN A 117 -0.19 28.55 -14.60
C GLN A 117 0.98 27.63 -14.26
N SER A 118 1.71 27.18 -15.27
CA SER A 118 3.02 26.57 -15.09
C SER A 118 4.03 27.67 -14.81
N LEU A 119 4.83 27.50 -13.75
CA LEU A 119 5.88 28.46 -13.41
C LEU A 119 7.19 28.04 -14.11
N GLU A 120 7.81 29.00 -14.80
CA GLU A 120 9.04 28.73 -15.57
C GLU A 120 10.32 28.78 -14.71
N ASP A 121 10.22 29.25 -13.46
CA ASP A 121 11.34 29.41 -12.54
C ASP A 121 11.97 28.07 -12.11
N LYS A 122 11.14 27.06 -11.92
CA LYS A 122 11.56 25.69 -11.60
C LYS A 122 10.68 24.66 -12.32
N MET A 123 11.33 23.66 -12.90
CA MET A 123 10.65 22.55 -13.55
C MET A 123 9.66 21.86 -12.60
N GLY A 124 8.42 21.71 -13.03
CA GLY A 124 7.38 20.99 -12.29
C GLY A 124 6.51 21.82 -11.36
N ARG A 125 6.70 23.14 -11.28
CA ARG A 125 5.85 24.00 -10.45
C ARG A 125 4.62 24.49 -11.22
N ILE A 126 3.49 24.39 -10.56
CA ILE A 126 2.17 24.79 -11.06
C ILE A 126 1.53 25.70 -10.01
N MET A 127 1.23 26.94 -10.38
CA MET A 127 0.47 27.85 -9.53
C MET A 127 -1.03 27.69 -9.81
N VAL A 128 -1.81 27.60 -8.74
CA VAL A 128 -3.26 27.42 -8.80
C VAL A 128 -3.91 28.48 -7.91
N GLU A 129 -4.68 29.36 -8.52
CA GLU A 129 -5.47 30.38 -7.84
C GLU A 129 -6.95 30.08 -7.98
N LEU A 130 -7.62 29.92 -6.88
CA LEU A 130 -9.04 29.56 -6.80
C LEU A 130 -9.82 30.65 -6.06
N PRO A 131 -10.45 31.60 -6.77
CA PRO A 131 -11.28 32.61 -6.16
C PRO A 131 -12.54 32.00 -5.55
N GLY A 132 -13.05 32.58 -4.47
CA GLY A 132 -14.33 32.22 -3.88
C GLY A 132 -14.39 30.91 -3.08
N ILE A 133 -13.27 30.20 -2.92
CA ILE A 133 -13.23 28.94 -2.14
C ILE A 133 -13.53 29.22 -0.66
N LYS A 134 -14.50 28.47 -0.11
CA LYS A 134 -14.92 28.52 1.30
C LYS A 134 -14.22 27.47 2.16
N GLU A 135 -13.81 26.33 1.57
CA GLU A 135 -13.18 25.19 2.26
C GLU A 135 -11.79 24.88 1.68
N PRO A 136 -10.76 25.70 1.95
CA PRO A 136 -9.44 25.55 1.33
C PRO A 136 -8.76 24.20 1.67
N GLU A 137 -8.93 23.70 2.88
CA GLU A 137 -8.32 22.41 3.30
C GLU A 137 -8.88 21.21 2.53
N ARG A 138 -10.17 21.21 2.24
CA ARG A 138 -10.80 20.17 1.42
C ARG A 138 -10.26 20.21 0.00
N VAL A 139 -10.16 21.39 -0.58
CA VAL A 139 -9.64 21.56 -1.95
C VAL A 139 -8.16 21.19 -2.00
N ARG A 140 -7.36 21.58 -1.00
CA ARG A 140 -5.95 21.17 -0.91
C ARG A 140 -5.79 19.66 -0.94
N LYS A 141 -6.54 18.92 -0.10
CA LYS A 141 -6.52 17.46 -0.08
C LYS A 141 -6.88 16.84 -1.42
N LEU A 142 -7.85 17.41 -2.12
CA LEU A 142 -8.28 16.95 -3.44
C LEU A 142 -7.25 17.24 -4.54
N LEU A 143 -6.57 18.38 -4.48
CA LEU A 143 -5.50 18.72 -5.41
C LEU A 143 -4.23 17.87 -5.19
N GLN A 144 -3.89 17.61 -3.93
CA GLN A 144 -2.73 16.78 -3.54
C GLN A 144 -2.99 15.29 -3.72
N GLY A 145 -4.25 14.87 -3.76
CA GLY A 145 -4.64 13.48 -3.92
C GLY A 145 -4.22 12.96 -5.31
N SER A 146 -3.02 12.41 -5.39
CA SER A 146 -2.55 11.64 -6.54
C SER A 146 -2.34 10.21 -6.08
N ALA A 147 -3.00 9.27 -6.77
CA ALA A 147 -2.79 7.85 -6.57
C ALA A 147 -2.97 7.15 -7.90
N ASN A 148 -2.24 6.06 -8.12
CA ASN A 148 -2.53 5.17 -9.22
C ASN A 148 -3.80 4.39 -8.90
N LEU A 149 -4.75 4.41 -9.82
CA LEU A 149 -5.92 3.55 -9.74
C LEU A 149 -5.51 2.17 -10.25
N GLU A 150 -5.72 1.16 -9.43
CA GLU A 150 -5.38 -0.22 -9.75
C GLU A 150 -6.59 -1.12 -9.45
N PHE A 151 -6.86 -2.07 -10.33
CA PHE A 151 -7.91 -3.06 -10.16
C PHE A 151 -7.27 -4.42 -9.89
N TRP A 152 -7.65 -5.02 -8.77
CA TRP A 152 -7.09 -6.27 -8.30
C TRP A 152 -8.18 -7.29 -8.05
N GLU A 153 -7.92 -8.53 -8.40
CA GLU A 153 -8.70 -9.64 -7.86
C GLU A 153 -8.38 -9.81 -6.37
N THR A 154 -9.38 -10.21 -5.60
CA THR A 154 -9.24 -10.41 -4.17
C THR A 154 -9.63 -11.83 -3.76
N TYR A 155 -9.02 -12.31 -2.70
CA TYR A 155 -9.54 -13.44 -1.96
C TYR A 155 -10.76 -13.02 -1.16
N THR A 156 -11.72 -13.91 -1.05
CA THR A 156 -12.81 -13.77 -0.07
C THR A 156 -12.34 -14.25 1.31
N ALA A 157 -13.01 -13.81 2.37
CA ALA A 157 -12.71 -14.28 3.73
C ALA A 157 -12.83 -15.81 3.85
N LYS A 158 -13.78 -16.42 3.14
CA LYS A 158 -13.96 -17.89 3.12
C LYS A 158 -12.78 -18.62 2.49
N GLU A 159 -12.21 -18.09 1.41
CA GLU A 159 -11.05 -18.71 0.73
C GLU A 159 -9.79 -18.64 1.59
N ILE A 160 -9.58 -17.52 2.30
CA ILE A 160 -8.35 -17.30 3.06
C ILE A 160 -8.40 -17.84 4.49
N LEU A 161 -9.59 -18.13 5.04
CA LEU A 161 -9.79 -18.58 6.41
C LEU A 161 -8.92 -19.79 6.80
N PRO A 162 -8.82 -20.87 6.01
CA PRO A 162 -7.95 -22.02 6.37
C PRO A 162 -6.48 -21.62 6.49
N ALA A 163 -5.99 -20.77 5.57
CA ALA A 163 -4.61 -20.30 5.60
C ALA A 163 -4.33 -19.39 6.82
N MET A 164 -5.29 -18.54 7.19
CA MET A 164 -5.16 -17.70 8.38
C MET A 164 -5.19 -18.50 9.67
N GLN A 165 -5.97 -19.58 9.73
CA GLN A 165 -5.98 -20.50 10.87
C GLN A 165 -4.66 -21.28 10.99
N SER A 166 -4.11 -21.77 9.86
CA SER A 166 -2.78 -22.38 9.82
C SER A 166 -1.69 -21.41 10.27
N ALA A 167 -1.75 -20.16 9.79
CA ALA A 167 -0.84 -19.09 10.17
C ALA A 167 -0.89 -18.82 11.69
N ASP A 168 -2.08 -18.74 12.29
CA ASP A 168 -2.25 -18.54 13.73
C ASP A 168 -1.68 -19.71 14.54
N ALA A 169 -1.97 -20.95 14.14
CA ALA A 169 -1.44 -22.15 14.78
C ALA A 169 0.11 -22.20 14.70
N LYS A 170 0.68 -21.84 13.53
CA LYS A 170 2.13 -21.77 13.34
C LYS A 170 2.75 -20.67 14.20
N LEU A 171 2.13 -19.49 14.25
CA LEU A 171 2.58 -18.38 15.08
C LEU A 171 2.63 -18.75 16.55
N ARG A 172 1.60 -19.42 17.05
CA ARG A 172 1.58 -19.97 18.42
C ARG A 172 2.78 -20.87 18.68
N ALA A 173 3.09 -21.79 17.76
CA ALA A 173 4.21 -22.70 17.91
C ALA A 173 5.57 -21.94 17.94
N VAL A 174 5.75 -20.96 17.08
CA VAL A 174 6.96 -20.10 17.03
C VAL A 174 7.13 -19.32 18.34
N LEU A 175 6.09 -18.65 18.80
CA LEU A 175 6.14 -17.86 20.04
C LEU A 175 6.37 -18.73 21.29
N THR A 176 5.88 -19.98 21.28
CA THR A 176 6.11 -20.92 22.39
C THR A 176 7.57 -21.41 22.40
N GLN A 177 8.19 -21.58 21.23
CA GLN A 177 9.61 -21.98 21.13
C GLN A 177 10.54 -20.84 21.57
N GLU A 178 10.24 -19.58 21.24
CA GLU A 178 11.04 -18.45 21.70
C GLU A 178 11.04 -18.29 23.23
N THR A 179 9.91 -18.56 23.88
CA THR A 179 9.82 -18.52 25.35
C THR A 179 10.55 -19.66 26.06
N THR A 180 10.82 -20.78 25.37
CA THR A 180 11.58 -21.91 25.95
C THR A 180 13.10 -21.78 25.77
N THR A 181 13.57 -20.93 24.86
CA THR A 181 15.01 -20.70 24.66
C THR A 181 15.62 -19.70 25.64
N ASP A 182 14.82 -18.88 26.31
CA ASP A 182 15.31 -17.91 27.31
C ASP A 182 15.39 -18.47 28.74
N SER A 183 15.04 -19.76 28.95
CA SER A 183 15.09 -20.40 30.25
C SER A 183 15.70 -21.82 30.20
N VAL A 184 16.93 -21.93 29.71
CA VAL A 184 17.71 -23.17 29.89
C VAL A 184 19.01 -22.88 30.65
N THR A 185 18.91 -23.02 31.97
CA THR A 185 20.00 -23.61 32.74
C THR A 185 19.44 -24.77 33.57
N THR A 186 19.98 -25.98 33.24
CA THR A 186 19.98 -27.23 34.04
C THR A 186 18.62 -27.84 34.46
N ASP A 187 18.26 -29.03 34.05
CA ASP A 187 18.79 -30.32 34.42
C ASP A 187 18.08 -31.50 33.71
N THR A 188 18.77 -32.58 33.66
CA THR A 188 18.65 -33.86 32.98
C THR A 188 17.43 -34.71 33.30
N THR A 189 17.01 -35.52 32.28
CA THR A 189 16.38 -36.85 32.32
C THR A 189 14.92 -37.03 32.73
N LYS A 190 14.06 -37.40 31.80
CA LYS A 190 13.49 -38.74 31.64
C LYS A 190 12.56 -38.89 30.47
N ALA A 191 12.81 -39.95 29.71
CA ALA A 191 12.04 -40.43 28.58
C ALA A 191 10.73 -41.15 29.01
N ALA A 192 9.91 -41.39 27.98
CA ALA A 192 8.77 -42.32 27.86
C ALA A 192 7.41 -41.75 28.20
N VAL A 193 6.39 -41.91 27.42
CA VAL A 193 5.74 -43.03 26.74
C VAL A 193 4.58 -42.50 25.91
N LEU A 194 4.46 -42.95 24.67
CA LEU A 194 3.28 -42.88 23.82
C LEU A 194 2.08 -43.55 24.47
N THR A 195 0.93 -42.91 24.42
CA THR A 195 -0.36 -43.59 24.35
C THR A 195 -1.32 -42.87 23.45
N GLU A 196 -1.69 -43.57 22.38
CA GLU A 196 -2.82 -43.29 21.51
C GLU A 196 -4.12 -43.21 22.31
N ALA A 197 -4.96 -42.27 21.97
CA ALA A 197 -6.40 -42.39 22.16
C ALA A 197 -7.13 -41.63 21.07
N THR A 198 -7.79 -42.35 20.24
CA THR A 198 -8.64 -42.00 19.08
C THR A 198 -9.97 -41.35 19.51
N PRO A 199 -10.75 -40.84 18.54
CA PRO A 199 -11.47 -39.58 18.63
C PRO A 199 -12.99 -39.76 18.84
N THR A 200 -13.61 -38.76 19.36
CA THR A 200 -14.99 -38.34 18.98
C THR A 200 -15.44 -37.16 19.80
N LYS A 201 -15.58 -36.02 19.14
CA LYS A 201 -16.75 -35.13 19.35
C LYS A 201 -16.64 -33.95 18.38
N LYS A 202 -17.73 -33.72 17.65
CA LYS A 202 -18.07 -32.63 16.74
C LYS A 202 -17.16 -31.40 16.81
N ALA A 203 -16.50 -31.10 15.72
CA ALA A 203 -15.83 -29.82 15.48
C ALA A 203 -16.87 -28.69 15.48
N VAL A 204 -17.01 -28.05 16.60
CA VAL A 204 -17.54 -26.69 16.68
C VAL A 204 -16.42 -25.82 16.12
N SER A 205 -16.70 -25.03 15.07
CA SER A 205 -15.65 -24.24 14.42
C SER A 205 -15.01 -23.31 15.44
N ALA A 206 -13.68 -23.22 15.42
CA ALA A 206 -12.91 -22.34 16.30
C ALA A 206 -13.40 -20.87 16.23
N ALA A 207 -13.97 -20.48 15.08
CA ALA A 207 -14.59 -19.18 14.85
C ALA A 207 -15.87 -18.98 15.69
N ASP A 208 -16.69 -20.04 15.86
CA ASP A 208 -17.92 -19.95 16.67
C ASP A 208 -17.62 -19.92 18.18
N SER A 209 -16.55 -20.60 18.60
CA SER A 209 -16.10 -20.57 20.00
C SER A 209 -15.49 -19.21 20.37
N LEU A 210 -14.74 -18.59 19.43
CA LEU A 210 -14.16 -17.26 19.61
C LEU A 210 -15.24 -16.16 19.58
N ALA A 211 -16.21 -16.28 18.68
CA ALA A 211 -17.35 -15.36 18.60
C ALA A 211 -18.27 -15.44 19.84
N ALA A 212 -18.39 -16.62 20.46
CA ALA A 212 -19.13 -16.81 21.70
C ALA A 212 -18.38 -16.23 22.90
N ALA A 213 -17.05 -16.32 22.93
CA ALA A 213 -16.23 -15.76 24.02
C ALA A 213 -16.18 -14.22 23.98
N LEU A 214 -16.30 -13.60 22.78
CA LEU A 214 -16.30 -12.14 22.59
C LEU A 214 -17.67 -11.47 22.77
N LYS A 215 -18.78 -12.23 22.81
CA LYS A 215 -20.15 -11.71 23.01
C LYS A 215 -20.61 -11.64 24.45
N GLY A 216 -19.77 -12.01 25.41
CA GLY A 216 -20.10 -11.89 26.83
C GLY A 216 -20.16 -10.42 27.27
N ASP A 217 -21.34 -10.01 27.73
CA ASP A 217 -21.63 -8.67 28.26
C ASP A 217 -20.67 -8.34 29.41
N ALA A 218 -19.96 -7.24 29.27
CA ALA A 218 -18.90 -6.82 30.16
C ALA A 218 -19.42 -6.36 31.51
N LYS A 219 -19.13 -7.14 32.55
CA LYS A 219 -18.83 -6.61 33.88
C LYS A 219 -17.36 -6.87 34.15
N GLN A 220 -16.69 -5.77 34.45
CA GLN A 220 -15.25 -5.62 34.62
C GLN A 220 -14.85 -6.28 35.96
N ASP A 221 -14.26 -7.46 35.89
CA ASP A 221 -13.60 -8.14 37.02
C ASP A 221 -12.26 -8.71 36.52
N ASP A 222 -11.25 -8.78 37.40
CA ASP A 222 -9.88 -9.28 37.18
C ASP A 222 -9.80 -10.66 36.49
N ALA A 223 -10.83 -11.47 36.55
CA ALA A 223 -10.97 -12.74 35.85
C ALA A 223 -11.01 -12.60 34.33
N THR A 224 -11.44 -11.43 33.80
CA THR A 224 -11.52 -11.15 32.33
C THR A 224 -10.17 -10.88 31.75
N ALA A 225 -9.25 -10.26 32.48
CA ALA A 225 -7.90 -9.94 31.98
C ALA A 225 -7.05 -11.21 31.85
N ALA A 226 -7.09 -12.09 32.82
CA ALA A 226 -6.39 -13.38 32.77
C ALA A 226 -6.91 -14.28 31.65
N ASN A 227 -8.22 -14.28 31.39
CA ASN A 227 -8.83 -15.02 30.29
C ASN A 227 -8.45 -14.44 28.91
N MET A 228 -8.31 -13.11 28.81
CA MET A 228 -7.83 -12.45 27.58
C MET A 228 -6.36 -12.76 27.27
N GLU A 229 -5.50 -12.87 28.29
CA GLU A 229 -4.10 -13.28 28.08
C GLU A 229 -3.98 -14.75 27.67
N GLU A 230 -4.79 -15.64 28.18
CA GLU A 230 -4.85 -17.03 27.73
C GLU A 230 -5.34 -17.12 26.28
N ILE A 231 -6.36 -16.36 25.89
CA ILE A 231 -6.85 -16.29 24.50
C ILE A 231 -5.74 -15.77 23.57
N LYS A 232 -5.00 -14.74 23.97
CA LYS A 232 -3.85 -14.25 23.19
C LYS A 232 -2.73 -15.28 23.03
N LYS A 233 -2.45 -16.07 24.03
CA LYS A 233 -1.48 -17.16 23.95
C LYS A 233 -1.96 -18.30 23.06
N GLN A 234 -3.26 -18.60 23.09
CA GLN A 234 -3.85 -19.68 22.30
C GLN A 234 -4.09 -19.28 20.83
N TYR A 235 -4.44 -18.02 20.58
CA TYR A 235 -4.75 -17.46 19.26
C TYR A 235 -4.04 -16.12 19.06
N PRO A 236 -2.71 -16.11 18.91
CA PRO A 236 -1.94 -14.86 18.94
C PRO A 236 -2.28 -13.90 17.80
N LEU A 237 -2.62 -14.41 16.61
CA LEU A 237 -3.04 -13.59 15.48
C LEU A 237 -4.55 -13.31 15.53
N LEU A 238 -5.36 -14.35 15.71
CA LEU A 238 -6.82 -14.23 15.64
C LEU A 238 -7.46 -13.54 16.85
N SER A 239 -6.74 -13.36 17.96
CA SER A 239 -7.19 -12.54 19.09
C SER A 239 -7.19 -11.04 18.81
N ILE A 240 -6.32 -10.59 17.87
CA ILE A 240 -6.16 -9.18 17.48
C ILE A 240 -6.68 -8.88 16.06
N LEU A 241 -6.85 -9.92 15.22
CA LEU A 241 -7.44 -9.85 13.90
C LEU A 241 -8.78 -10.57 13.87
N GLN A 242 -9.86 -9.84 13.88
CA GLN A 242 -11.21 -10.38 13.77
C GLN A 242 -11.51 -10.70 12.31
N LEU A 243 -11.60 -11.99 11.97
CA LEU A 243 -11.94 -12.41 10.60
C LEU A 243 -13.40 -12.10 10.27
N ASN A 244 -13.65 -11.76 9.00
CA ASN A 244 -14.98 -11.48 8.49
C ASN A 244 -15.82 -12.77 8.42
N SER A 245 -16.79 -12.90 9.31
CA SER A 245 -17.65 -14.07 9.42
C SER A 245 -18.67 -14.20 8.29
N SER A 246 -18.94 -13.12 7.53
CA SER A 246 -19.87 -13.19 6.37
C SER A 246 -19.29 -14.04 5.25
N GLY A 247 -17.97 -14.19 5.19
CA GLY A 247 -17.28 -14.95 4.16
C GLY A 247 -17.38 -14.36 2.75
N GLN A 248 -18.08 -13.24 2.59
CA GLN A 248 -18.29 -12.57 1.32
C GLN A 248 -17.54 -11.24 1.25
N GLY A 249 -17.25 -10.80 0.01
CA GLY A 249 -16.57 -9.53 -0.27
C GLY A 249 -15.06 -9.59 -0.08
N PRO A 250 -14.38 -8.49 -0.39
CA PRO A 250 -12.94 -8.39 -0.41
C PRO A 250 -12.31 -8.17 0.98
N VAL A 251 -13.11 -7.80 1.98
CA VAL A 251 -12.65 -7.58 3.36
C VAL A 251 -12.55 -8.92 4.06
N ILE A 252 -11.35 -9.34 4.43
CA ILE A 252 -11.12 -10.61 5.10
C ILE A 252 -11.15 -10.51 6.63
N GLY A 253 -10.96 -9.32 7.17
CA GLY A 253 -10.97 -9.11 8.60
C GLY A 253 -10.88 -7.65 9.02
N TYR A 254 -10.97 -7.44 10.31
CA TYR A 254 -10.96 -6.14 10.97
C TYR A 254 -9.98 -6.16 12.14
N ALA A 255 -9.26 -5.06 12.33
CA ALA A 255 -8.40 -4.90 13.50
C ALA A 255 -8.37 -3.46 14.01
N ASN A 256 -8.05 -3.29 15.29
CA ASN A 256 -7.81 -1.96 15.84
C ASN A 256 -6.51 -1.39 15.26
N TYR A 257 -6.44 -0.08 15.04
CA TYR A 257 -5.26 0.58 14.48
C TYR A 257 -3.99 0.32 15.31
N LYS A 258 -4.11 0.10 16.62
CA LYS A 258 -3.00 -0.21 17.52
C LYS A 258 -2.37 -1.57 17.25
N ASP A 259 -3.17 -2.52 16.78
CA ASP A 259 -2.76 -3.91 16.58
C ASP A 259 -2.25 -4.16 15.15
N THR A 260 -2.46 -3.21 14.22
CA THR A 260 -2.06 -3.36 12.80
C THR A 260 -0.56 -3.59 12.62
N ALA A 261 0.27 -2.96 13.45
CA ALA A 261 1.73 -3.12 13.40
C ALA A 261 2.15 -4.54 13.81
N ASP A 262 1.56 -5.07 14.87
CA ASP A 262 1.84 -6.43 15.34
C ASP A 262 1.33 -7.48 14.36
N ILE A 263 0.13 -7.28 13.80
CA ILE A 263 -0.41 -8.15 12.75
C ILE A 263 0.54 -8.17 11.54
N ASN A 264 1.00 -7.02 11.08
CA ASN A 264 1.94 -6.92 9.96
C ASN A 264 3.26 -7.63 10.27
N LYS A 265 3.79 -7.49 11.49
CA LYS A 265 5.00 -8.17 11.96
C LYS A 265 4.83 -9.69 11.92
N TYR A 266 3.74 -10.21 12.46
CA TYR A 266 3.45 -11.64 12.49
C TYR A 266 3.30 -12.20 11.07
N LEU A 267 2.52 -11.55 10.22
CA LEU A 267 2.30 -11.99 8.84
C LEU A 267 3.54 -11.82 7.94
N ALA A 268 4.53 -11.02 8.36
CA ALA A 268 5.81 -10.89 7.66
C ALA A 268 6.83 -11.97 8.00
N MET A 269 6.64 -12.74 9.07
CA MET A 269 7.54 -13.84 9.47
C MET A 269 7.61 -14.89 8.35
N PRO A 270 8.82 -15.39 8.00
CA PRO A 270 8.99 -16.38 6.92
C PRO A 270 8.18 -17.64 7.14
N GLU A 271 8.12 -18.12 8.38
CA GLU A 271 7.38 -19.32 8.80
C GLU A 271 5.87 -19.18 8.59
N ILE A 272 5.36 -17.97 8.83
CA ILE A 272 3.93 -17.63 8.67
C ILE A 272 3.61 -17.41 7.19
N LYS A 273 4.51 -16.76 6.44
CA LYS A 273 4.34 -16.59 4.99
C LYS A 273 4.26 -17.92 4.25
N ALA A 274 4.91 -18.96 4.75
CA ALA A 274 4.87 -20.30 4.15
C ALA A 274 3.47 -20.95 4.24
N GLU A 275 2.65 -20.55 5.22
CA GLU A 275 1.27 -21.03 5.39
C GLU A 275 0.26 -20.26 4.51
N LEU A 276 0.67 -19.12 3.94
CA LEU A 276 -0.18 -18.25 3.13
C LEU A 276 0.02 -18.49 1.64
N PRO A 277 -0.99 -18.24 0.78
CA PRO A 277 -0.82 -18.30 -0.66
C PRO A 277 0.32 -17.38 -1.13
N LYS A 278 1.13 -17.85 -2.09
CA LYS A 278 2.32 -17.13 -2.59
C LYS A 278 1.98 -15.83 -3.29
N ASP A 279 0.82 -15.76 -3.91
CA ASP A 279 0.26 -14.61 -4.62
C ASP A 279 -0.54 -13.66 -3.71
N LEU A 280 -0.66 -13.99 -2.42
CA LEU A 280 -1.38 -13.16 -1.46
C LEU A 280 -0.60 -11.91 -1.10
N ARG A 281 -1.26 -10.76 -1.20
CA ARG A 281 -0.82 -9.47 -0.64
C ARG A 281 -1.91 -8.91 0.26
N LEU A 282 -1.55 -8.61 1.47
CA LEU A 282 -2.45 -8.02 2.46
C LEU A 282 -2.27 -6.50 2.48
N LYS A 283 -3.39 -5.78 2.47
CA LYS A 283 -3.43 -4.31 2.51
C LYS A 283 -4.51 -3.83 3.47
N TRP A 284 -4.19 -2.81 4.24
CA TRP A 284 -5.15 -2.12 5.10
C TRP A 284 -5.90 -1.04 4.32
N GLY A 285 -7.18 -0.87 4.65
CA GLY A 285 -7.95 0.28 4.20
C GLY A 285 -7.34 1.58 4.73
N VAL A 286 -7.44 2.66 3.94
CA VAL A 286 -6.93 3.98 4.31
C VAL A 286 -7.83 4.64 5.35
N SER A 287 -9.13 4.40 5.26
CA SER A 287 -10.14 4.93 6.17
C SER A 287 -10.58 3.88 7.18
N PRO A 288 -10.98 4.29 8.38
CA PRO A 288 -11.63 3.38 9.31
C PRO A 288 -12.89 2.77 8.70
N SER A 289 -13.25 1.57 9.17
CA SER A 289 -14.48 0.90 8.75
C SER A 289 -15.71 1.73 9.07
N GLU A 290 -16.66 1.79 8.14
CA GLU A 290 -17.91 2.54 8.29
C GLU A 290 -18.76 2.10 9.50
N PHE A 291 -18.56 0.87 9.95
CA PHE A 291 -19.27 0.32 11.11
C PHE A 291 -18.73 0.81 12.44
N ASP A 292 -17.50 1.36 12.45
CA ASP A 292 -16.87 1.84 13.68
C ASP A 292 -17.02 3.36 13.85
N LYS A 293 -18.01 3.77 14.66
CA LYS A 293 -18.25 5.17 14.99
C LYS A 293 -17.07 5.87 15.70
N LYS A 294 -16.15 5.10 16.31
CA LYS A 294 -14.97 5.63 17.00
C LYS A 294 -13.77 5.83 16.03
N GLY A 295 -13.86 5.29 14.82
CA GLY A 295 -12.81 5.43 13.82
C GLY A 295 -11.50 4.72 14.18
N GLN A 296 -11.54 3.65 14.96
CA GLN A 296 -10.35 2.95 15.44
C GLN A 296 -10.12 1.60 14.74
N THR A 297 -11.12 1.10 14.03
CA THR A 297 -11.09 -0.22 13.38
C THR A 297 -10.85 -0.06 11.89
N PHE A 298 -9.87 -0.79 11.37
CA PHE A 298 -9.49 -0.80 9.97
C PHE A 298 -9.77 -2.14 9.32
N GLU A 299 -10.07 -2.11 8.04
CA GLU A 299 -10.38 -3.27 7.21
C GLU A 299 -9.12 -3.82 6.57
N LEU A 300 -8.97 -5.15 6.60
CA LEU A 300 -7.88 -5.88 5.95
C LEU A 300 -8.38 -6.52 4.66
N TYR A 301 -7.69 -6.24 3.57
CA TYR A 301 -7.98 -6.74 2.23
C TYR A 301 -6.92 -7.77 1.81
N ALA A 302 -7.36 -8.83 1.14
CA ALA A 302 -6.51 -9.88 0.60
C ALA A 302 -6.49 -9.81 -0.93
N ILE A 303 -5.41 -9.28 -1.48
CA ILE A 303 -5.22 -9.06 -2.91
C ILE A 303 -4.51 -10.28 -3.53
N LYS A 304 -4.98 -10.73 -4.71
CA LYS A 304 -4.32 -11.76 -5.54
C LYS A 304 -3.32 -11.08 -6.48
N SER A 305 -2.03 -11.24 -6.24
CA SER A 305 -0.96 -10.71 -7.08
C SER A 305 -0.44 -11.80 -8.03
N THR A 306 -1.19 -12.07 -9.09
CA THR A 306 -0.94 -13.15 -10.04
C THR A 306 0.14 -12.82 -11.06
N GLU A 307 0.35 -11.52 -11.34
CA GLU A 307 1.32 -11.07 -12.30
C GLU A 307 2.75 -11.20 -11.76
N ARG A 308 3.67 -11.73 -12.60
CA ARG A 308 5.09 -11.96 -12.23
C ARG A 308 5.82 -10.69 -11.85
N ASN A 309 5.43 -9.54 -12.41
CA ASN A 309 6.01 -8.22 -12.13
C ASN A 309 5.41 -7.55 -10.91
N GLY A 310 4.39 -8.16 -10.28
CA GLY A 310 3.67 -7.61 -9.15
C GLY A 310 2.84 -6.36 -9.45
N LYS A 311 2.56 -6.08 -10.75
CA LYS A 311 1.66 -5.01 -11.19
C LYS A 311 0.21 -5.46 -11.11
N ALA A 312 -0.70 -4.48 -11.08
CA ALA A 312 -2.13 -4.74 -11.17
C ALA A 312 -2.48 -5.28 -12.56
N PRO A 313 -3.44 -6.22 -12.66
CA PRO A 313 -3.96 -6.67 -13.95
C PRO A 313 -4.52 -5.54 -14.81
N LEU A 314 -5.17 -4.56 -14.18
CA LEU A 314 -5.70 -3.36 -14.82
C LEU A 314 -5.34 -2.12 -14.00
N GLU A 315 -5.00 -1.05 -14.67
CA GLU A 315 -4.68 0.25 -14.08
C GLU A 315 -5.70 1.32 -14.53
N GLY A 316 -5.56 2.54 -14.03
CA GLY A 316 -6.50 3.62 -14.30
C GLY A 316 -6.56 4.09 -15.75
N ASP A 317 -5.61 3.71 -16.59
CA ASP A 317 -5.58 3.99 -18.04
C ASP A 317 -6.71 3.32 -18.82
N VAL A 318 -7.27 2.22 -18.29
CA VAL A 318 -8.44 1.56 -18.87
C VAL A 318 -9.75 2.32 -18.62
N VAL A 319 -9.78 3.26 -17.68
CA VAL A 319 -10.97 4.05 -17.34
C VAL A 319 -11.09 5.24 -18.29
N THR A 320 -12.16 5.26 -19.09
CA THR A 320 -12.43 6.32 -20.07
C THR A 320 -13.34 7.42 -19.54
N ASP A 321 -14.22 7.11 -18.59
CA ASP A 321 -15.10 8.08 -17.94
C ASP A 321 -15.47 7.61 -16.53
N ALA A 322 -15.72 8.55 -15.63
CA ALA A 322 -16.16 8.29 -14.27
C ALA A 322 -17.10 9.41 -13.80
N LYS A 323 -18.23 9.03 -13.20
CA LYS A 323 -19.27 9.95 -12.72
C LYS A 323 -19.74 9.55 -11.34
N ASP A 324 -20.10 10.54 -10.55
CA ASP A 324 -20.84 10.35 -9.31
C ASP A 324 -22.33 10.12 -9.62
N GLU A 325 -22.87 9.05 -9.09
CA GLU A 325 -24.27 8.65 -9.28
C GLU A 325 -24.86 8.14 -7.97
N PHE A 326 -26.15 7.87 -7.96
CA PHE A 326 -26.79 7.11 -6.90
C PHE A 326 -27.11 5.70 -7.41
N ASP A 327 -26.79 4.70 -6.60
CA ASP A 327 -27.16 3.33 -6.91
C ASP A 327 -28.68 3.10 -6.82
N GLN A 328 -29.13 1.90 -7.15
CA GLN A 328 -30.55 1.50 -7.08
C GLN A 328 -31.16 1.60 -5.66
N TYR A 329 -30.32 1.75 -4.63
CA TYR A 329 -30.72 1.93 -3.23
C TYR A 329 -30.58 3.38 -2.76
N SER A 330 -30.38 4.33 -3.68
CA SER A 330 -30.16 5.75 -3.39
C SER A 330 -28.91 6.03 -2.53
N LYS A 331 -27.92 5.15 -2.59
CA LYS A 331 -26.62 5.38 -1.96
C LYS A 331 -25.65 6.02 -2.95
N PRO A 332 -24.77 6.93 -2.50
CA PRO A 332 -23.73 7.48 -3.36
C PRO A 332 -22.86 6.38 -3.93
N ALA A 333 -22.65 6.41 -5.24
CA ALA A 333 -21.86 5.45 -5.99
C ALA A 333 -21.03 6.16 -7.05
N VAL A 334 -20.03 5.49 -7.59
CA VAL A 334 -19.26 5.95 -8.74
C VAL A 334 -19.48 5.00 -9.90
N SER A 335 -20.04 5.53 -10.99
CA SER A 335 -20.16 4.82 -12.27
C SER A 335 -18.88 5.03 -13.06
N MET A 336 -18.32 3.97 -13.61
CA MET A 336 -17.12 4.00 -14.43
C MET A 336 -17.36 3.33 -15.77
N THR A 337 -16.85 3.94 -16.83
CA THR A 337 -16.79 3.34 -18.17
C THR A 337 -15.34 3.01 -18.48
N MET A 338 -15.11 1.82 -19.00
CA MET A 338 -13.79 1.33 -19.36
C MET A 338 -13.67 1.12 -20.87
N ASN A 339 -12.44 1.09 -21.38
CA ASN A 339 -12.14 0.71 -22.75
C ASN A 339 -12.27 -0.81 -22.95
N SER A 340 -11.91 -1.32 -24.13
CA SER A 340 -12.00 -2.75 -24.48
C SER A 340 -11.12 -3.66 -23.62
N ASP A 341 -10.08 -3.13 -22.99
CA ASP A 341 -9.15 -3.89 -22.15
C ASP A 341 -9.68 -4.04 -20.71
N GLY A 342 -10.47 -3.09 -20.24
CA GLY A 342 -11.15 -3.09 -18.96
C GLY A 342 -12.52 -3.74 -18.99
#